data_60a4c68fd682f913f53ea9d492be2d9e
#
_entry.id   60a4c68fd682f913f53ea9d492be2d9e
#
_cell.length_a   1.000
_cell.length_b   1.000
_cell.length_c   1.000
_cell.angle_alpha   90.00
_cell.angle_beta   90.00
_cell.angle_gamma   90.00
#
_symmetry.space_group_name_H-M   'P 1'
#
loop_
_entity.id
_entity.type
_entity.pdbx_description
1 polymer ?
#
loop_
_entity_poly.entity_id
_entity_poly.type
_entity_poly.pdbx_seq_one_letter_code
_entity_poly.pdbx_strand_id
1 'polypeptide(L)'
;MRAALCALALALHGAAACAQDYQREKRLAAEVGSSLVVGDAVQVKLPSGREFLGLYTEAKPAKGAVLLVHGVGRHPDYGVIGSLRVALSEMGFSTLSIQMPVQKAEAQLDDYYPAVFPDAVERIRAGARWLAVKGHARPVLLSHSMGSWMSNVYYEETAEAPFSAWVCMGLTGGFGGMRNVRVPVLDVFGEEDLGPVLRAEWRRRMTLNTIAGSKQVKVAGADHNYAGKEKELAAAIREFIAQPSAPGAKQ
;
A
#
# COMPACT_ATOMS: atom_id res chain seq x y z
N MET A 1 -20.79 -32.65 57.68
CA MET A 1 -19.50 -32.23 57.08
C MET A 1 -19.69 -32.13 55.56
N ARG A 2 -19.84 -30.91 55.04
CA ARG A 2 -20.00 -30.64 53.61
C ARG A 2 -18.69 -29.99 53.14
N ALA A 3 -17.94 -30.69 52.29
CA ALA A 3 -16.73 -30.20 51.66
C ALA A 3 -17.11 -29.31 50.46
N ALA A 4 -16.72 -28.07 50.52
CA ALA A 4 -16.83 -27.12 49.37
C ALA A 4 -15.63 -27.32 48.46
N LEU A 5 -15.84 -27.79 47.23
CA LEU A 5 -14.84 -27.74 46.16
C LEU A 5 -14.83 -26.33 45.55
N CYS A 6 -13.75 -25.57 45.79
CA CYS A 6 -13.47 -24.37 45.04
C CYS A 6 -12.82 -24.77 43.69
N ALA A 7 -13.56 -24.64 42.60
CA ALA A 7 -13.02 -24.75 41.26
C ALA A 7 -12.30 -23.44 40.89
N LEU A 8 -10.97 -23.48 40.83
CA LEU A 8 -10.13 -22.38 40.36
C LEU A 8 -10.13 -22.40 38.81
N ALA A 9 -10.94 -21.52 38.21
CA ALA A 9 -10.92 -21.33 36.76
C ALA A 9 -9.67 -20.51 36.39
N LEU A 10 -8.62 -21.19 35.90
CA LEU A 10 -7.51 -20.53 35.23
C LEU A 10 -8.02 -19.96 33.89
N ALA A 11 -8.22 -18.66 33.83
CA ALA A 11 -8.39 -17.93 32.57
C ALA A 11 -7.03 -17.91 31.85
N LEU A 12 -6.81 -18.87 30.94
CA LEU A 12 -5.75 -18.77 29.94
C LEU A 12 -6.06 -17.57 29.03
N HIS A 13 -5.55 -16.40 29.37
CA HIS A 13 -5.43 -15.33 28.41
C HIS A 13 -4.32 -15.75 27.42
N GLY A 14 -4.70 -16.41 26.34
CA GLY A 14 -3.82 -16.58 25.20
C GLY A 14 -3.40 -15.20 24.71
N ALA A 15 -2.15 -14.80 25.02
CA ALA A 15 -1.54 -13.67 24.36
C ALA A 15 -1.58 -14.00 22.87
N ALA A 16 -2.47 -13.31 22.13
CA ALA A 16 -2.43 -13.33 20.68
C ALA A 16 -0.99 -12.95 20.31
N ALA A 17 -0.24 -13.91 19.78
CA ALA A 17 1.12 -13.66 19.31
C ALA A 17 1.02 -12.49 18.34
N CYS A 18 1.64 -11.36 18.69
CA CYS A 18 1.63 -10.18 17.84
C CYS A 18 2.33 -10.57 16.54
N ALA A 19 1.55 -10.68 15.47
CA ALA A 19 2.05 -11.14 14.19
C ALA A 19 3.12 -10.21 13.62
N GLN A 20 3.11 -8.94 14.07
CA GLN A 20 4.03 -7.91 13.62
C GLN A 20 5.29 -7.83 14.49
N ASP A 21 6.46 -7.74 13.84
CA ASP A 21 7.75 -7.47 14.49
C ASP A 21 8.01 -5.94 14.57
N TYR A 22 7.55 -5.31 15.64
CA TYR A 22 7.76 -3.88 15.87
C TYR A 22 9.21 -3.50 16.08
N GLN A 23 10.05 -4.41 16.55
CA GLN A 23 11.49 -4.12 16.73
C GLN A 23 12.20 -4.07 15.38
N ARG A 24 11.87 -5.00 14.49
CA ARG A 24 12.36 -4.97 13.11
C ARG A 24 11.86 -3.72 12.37
N GLU A 25 10.58 -3.36 12.52
CA GLU A 25 10.03 -2.13 11.98
C GLU A 25 10.81 -0.89 12.44
N LYS A 26 11.11 -0.80 13.74
CA LYS A 26 11.91 0.30 14.30
C LYS A 26 13.33 0.36 13.71
N ARG A 27 13.98 -0.79 13.48
CA ARG A 27 15.28 -0.84 12.81
C ARG A 27 15.20 -0.33 11.37
N LEU A 28 14.21 -0.81 10.60
CA LEU A 28 13.97 -0.35 9.23
C LEU A 28 13.67 1.15 9.16
N ALA A 29 12.91 1.69 10.11
CA ALA A 29 12.65 3.12 10.20
C ALA A 29 13.93 3.93 10.50
N ALA A 30 14.82 3.39 11.34
CA ALA A 30 16.09 4.05 11.66
C ALA A 30 17.06 4.07 10.45
N GLU A 31 17.05 3.03 9.62
CA GLU A 31 17.83 2.99 8.37
C GLU A 31 17.46 4.14 7.43
N VAL A 32 16.16 4.43 7.32
CA VAL A 32 15.66 5.54 6.49
C VAL A 32 16.10 6.90 7.04
N GLY A 33 16.00 7.10 8.35
CA GLY A 33 16.28 8.39 8.98
C GLY A 33 17.69 8.93 8.72
N SER A 34 18.66 8.05 8.52
CA SER A 34 20.06 8.41 8.24
C SER A 34 20.36 8.70 6.76
N SER A 35 19.50 8.26 5.86
CA SER A 35 19.71 8.31 4.40
C SER A 35 18.67 9.16 3.65
N LEU A 36 17.67 9.73 4.33
CA LEU A 36 16.61 10.50 3.72
C LEU A 36 17.14 11.82 3.12
N VAL A 37 17.05 11.95 1.79
CA VAL A 37 17.51 13.13 1.06
C VAL A 37 16.34 14.03 0.64
N VAL A 38 15.17 13.43 0.33
CA VAL A 38 14.00 14.14 -0.19
C VAL A 38 12.82 13.95 0.75
N GLY A 39 12.16 15.04 1.13
CA GLY A 39 11.01 15.06 2.02
C GLY A 39 11.35 14.94 3.49
N ASP A 40 10.33 14.81 4.32
CA ASP A 40 10.42 14.80 5.78
C ASP A 40 9.91 13.48 6.34
N ALA A 41 10.58 12.98 7.38
CA ALA A 41 10.05 11.88 8.19
C ALA A 41 8.94 12.40 9.11
N VAL A 42 7.76 11.79 9.02
CA VAL A 42 6.58 12.15 9.80
C VAL A 42 6.05 10.95 10.58
N GLN A 43 5.36 11.21 11.68
CA GLN A 43 4.66 10.17 12.43
C GLN A 43 3.19 10.15 12.02
N VAL A 44 2.72 8.99 11.55
CA VAL A 44 1.32 8.75 11.21
C VAL A 44 0.67 7.96 12.34
N LYS A 45 -0.42 8.51 12.91
CA LYS A 45 -1.06 7.96 14.10
C LYS A 45 -2.21 7.02 13.76
N LEU A 46 -2.20 5.84 14.37
CA LEU A 46 -3.31 4.88 14.35
C LEU A 46 -4.38 5.24 15.39
N PRO A 47 -5.62 4.76 15.24
CA PRO A 47 -6.67 4.93 16.25
C PRO A 47 -6.28 4.37 17.63
N SER A 48 -5.44 3.34 17.68
CA SER A 48 -4.89 2.77 18.91
C SER A 48 -3.94 3.70 19.68
N GLY A 49 -3.57 4.85 19.09
CA GLY A 49 -2.55 5.76 19.61
C GLY A 49 -1.12 5.42 19.20
N ARG A 50 -0.88 4.25 18.61
CA ARG A 50 0.43 3.88 18.05
C ARG A 50 0.74 4.75 16.83
N GLU A 51 2.03 5.02 16.64
CA GLU A 51 2.54 5.79 15.50
C GLU A 51 3.48 4.92 14.66
N PHE A 52 3.57 5.23 13.38
CA PHE A 52 4.47 4.59 12.43
C PHE A 52 5.06 5.62 11.46
N LEU A 53 6.19 5.27 10.86
CA LEU A 53 6.92 6.16 9.95
C LEU A 53 6.12 6.43 8.67
N GLY A 54 6.02 7.69 8.28
CA GLY A 54 5.68 8.16 6.94
C GLY A 54 6.81 9.03 6.40
N LEU A 55 6.99 9.04 5.09
CA LEU A 55 7.88 9.95 4.38
C LEU A 55 7.03 10.87 3.52
N TYR A 56 6.97 12.14 3.89
CA TYR A 56 6.15 13.13 3.21
C TYR A 56 7.00 14.09 2.39
N THR A 57 6.61 14.31 1.16
CA THR A 57 7.19 15.35 0.32
C THR A 57 6.07 16.24 -0.19
N GLU A 58 6.09 17.50 0.16
CA GLU A 58 5.09 18.47 -0.26
C GLU A 58 5.45 19.07 -1.62
N ALA A 59 4.53 19.01 -2.57
CA ALA A 59 4.64 19.79 -3.82
C ALA A 59 3.89 21.12 -3.70
N LYS A 60 4.48 22.22 -4.19
CA LYS A 60 3.86 23.56 -4.17
C LYS A 60 4.04 24.25 -5.53
N PRO A 61 2.94 24.51 -6.30
CA PRO A 61 1.59 24.02 -6.08
C PRO A 61 1.46 22.51 -6.33
N ALA A 62 0.64 21.81 -5.53
CA ALA A 62 0.38 20.40 -5.71
C ALA A 62 -0.70 20.17 -6.78
N LYS A 63 -0.41 19.27 -7.73
CA LYS A 63 -1.39 18.75 -8.71
C LYS A 63 -2.34 17.70 -8.11
N GLY A 64 -1.99 17.18 -6.94
CA GLY A 64 -2.68 16.14 -6.20
C GLY A 64 -1.75 15.49 -5.20
N ALA A 65 -2.16 14.39 -4.60
CA ALA A 65 -1.30 13.62 -3.71
C ALA A 65 -1.35 12.12 -4.00
N VAL A 66 -0.27 11.43 -3.62
CA VAL A 66 -0.13 9.98 -3.76
C VAL A 66 0.24 9.37 -2.41
N LEU A 67 -0.53 8.39 -1.96
CA LEU A 67 -0.21 7.52 -0.85
C LEU A 67 0.51 6.27 -1.39
N LEU A 68 1.76 6.04 -0.97
CA LEU A 68 2.57 4.92 -1.44
C LEU A 68 2.67 3.82 -0.38
N VAL A 69 2.49 2.58 -0.83
CA VAL A 69 2.46 1.36 -0.01
C VAL A 69 3.49 0.37 -0.53
N HIS A 70 4.54 0.12 0.26
CA HIS A 70 5.65 -0.74 -0.14
C HIS A 70 5.36 -2.24 0.01
N GLY A 71 6.23 -3.08 -0.57
CA GLY A 71 6.14 -4.54 -0.52
C GLY A 71 6.62 -5.14 0.81
N VAL A 72 6.71 -6.47 0.83
CA VAL A 72 7.00 -7.29 2.01
C VAL A 72 8.35 -6.95 2.65
N GLY A 73 8.35 -6.79 3.99
CA GLY A 73 9.56 -6.75 4.81
C GLY A 73 10.52 -5.60 4.50
N ARG A 74 10.03 -4.46 4.04
CA ARG A 74 10.80 -3.29 3.60
C ARG A 74 10.42 -2.03 4.38
N HIS A 75 10.87 -0.90 3.93
CA HIS A 75 10.61 0.43 4.50
C HIS A 75 10.10 1.40 3.40
N PRO A 76 9.54 2.57 3.77
CA PRO A 76 8.87 3.49 2.82
C PRO A 76 9.77 4.09 1.73
N ASP A 77 11.08 3.99 1.86
CA ASP A 77 12.07 4.50 0.89
C ASP A 77 12.78 3.39 0.12
N TYR A 78 12.28 2.15 0.18
CA TYR A 78 12.96 1.01 -0.43
C TYR A 78 12.62 0.84 -1.92
N GLY A 79 13.67 0.64 -2.74
CA GLY A 79 13.55 0.22 -4.15
C GLY A 79 12.63 1.11 -4.97
N VAL A 80 11.77 0.51 -5.77
CA VAL A 80 10.87 1.24 -6.69
C VAL A 80 9.95 2.22 -5.95
N ILE A 81 9.52 1.95 -4.72
CA ILE A 81 8.68 2.86 -3.95
C ILE A 81 9.44 4.15 -3.58
N GLY A 82 10.69 4.03 -3.15
CA GLY A 82 11.55 5.18 -2.91
C GLY A 82 11.78 6.01 -4.16
N SER A 83 12.10 5.37 -5.29
CA SER A 83 12.27 6.04 -6.59
C SER A 83 10.99 6.76 -7.04
N LEU A 84 9.83 6.10 -6.93
CA LEU A 84 8.54 6.69 -7.33
C LEU A 84 8.11 7.84 -6.42
N ARG A 85 8.37 7.76 -5.12
CA ARG A 85 8.10 8.83 -4.17
C ARG A 85 8.78 10.12 -4.61
N VAL A 86 10.06 10.04 -4.97
CA VAL A 86 10.85 11.18 -5.45
C VAL A 86 10.36 11.64 -6.82
N ALA A 87 10.29 10.74 -7.81
CA ALA A 87 9.90 11.07 -9.17
C ALA A 87 8.51 11.74 -9.26
N LEU A 88 7.53 11.24 -8.51
CA LEU A 88 6.19 11.84 -8.49
C LEU A 88 6.18 13.21 -7.81
N SER A 89 7.03 13.43 -6.80
CA SER A 89 7.16 14.75 -6.18
C SER A 89 7.75 15.79 -7.15
N GLU A 90 8.76 15.41 -7.93
CA GLU A 90 9.34 16.24 -9.00
C GLU A 90 8.33 16.55 -10.11
N MET A 91 7.37 15.65 -10.34
CA MET A 91 6.27 15.87 -11.28
C MET A 91 5.13 16.73 -10.72
N GLY A 92 5.24 17.18 -9.48
CA GLY A 92 4.31 18.10 -8.82
C GLY A 92 3.18 17.44 -8.02
N PHE A 93 3.35 16.18 -7.60
CA PHE A 93 2.43 15.52 -6.68
C PHE A 93 3.00 15.51 -5.26
N SER A 94 2.21 15.87 -4.25
CA SER A 94 2.59 15.60 -2.87
C SER A 94 2.61 14.09 -2.64
N THR A 95 3.63 13.56 -1.97
CA THR A 95 3.74 12.12 -1.75
C THR A 95 3.81 11.79 -0.26
N LEU A 96 3.10 10.75 0.17
CA LEU A 96 3.24 10.15 1.48
C LEU A 96 3.52 8.66 1.30
N SER A 97 4.76 8.24 1.53
CA SER A 97 5.12 6.82 1.56
C SER A 97 5.07 6.32 3.00
N ILE A 98 4.30 5.28 3.27
CA ILE A 98 4.03 4.81 4.64
C ILE A 98 4.69 3.47 4.94
N GLN A 99 5.16 3.33 6.20
CA GLN A 99 5.65 2.06 6.71
C GLN A 99 4.50 1.07 6.84
N MET A 100 4.60 -0.03 6.12
CA MET A 100 3.67 -1.15 6.24
C MET A 100 4.13 -2.11 7.34
N PRO A 101 3.21 -2.90 7.93
CA PRO A 101 3.58 -3.84 8.97
C PRO A 101 4.59 -4.88 8.45
N VAL A 102 5.50 -5.28 9.30
CA VAL A 102 6.53 -6.27 9.00
C VAL A 102 6.46 -7.45 9.95
N GLN A 103 6.69 -8.63 9.42
CA GLN A 103 6.89 -9.87 10.17
C GLN A 103 8.37 -10.07 10.51
N LYS A 104 8.67 -11.14 11.24
CA LYS A 104 10.04 -11.60 11.48
C LYS A 104 10.80 -11.79 10.17
N ALA A 105 12.12 -11.66 10.23
CA ALA A 105 12.96 -11.71 9.02
C ALA A 105 12.86 -13.04 8.28
N GLU A 106 12.68 -14.13 9.01
CA GLU A 106 12.55 -15.51 8.54
C GLU A 106 11.11 -15.90 8.14
N ALA A 107 10.12 -15.02 8.32
CA ALA A 107 8.73 -15.32 7.99
C ALA A 107 8.55 -15.57 6.49
N GLN A 108 7.83 -16.63 6.16
CA GLN A 108 7.45 -16.94 4.79
C GLN A 108 6.35 -15.96 4.30
N LEU A 109 6.19 -15.84 2.98
CA LEU A 109 5.18 -14.93 2.40
C LEU A 109 3.76 -15.26 2.87
N ASP A 110 3.44 -16.55 3.02
CA ASP A 110 2.13 -17.01 3.45
C ASP A 110 1.80 -16.60 4.90
N ASP A 111 2.81 -16.35 5.74
CA ASP A 111 2.64 -15.88 7.12
C ASP A 111 2.17 -14.41 7.18
N TYR A 112 2.41 -13.64 6.12
CA TYR A 112 1.99 -12.24 6.06
C TYR A 112 0.48 -12.09 5.84
N TYR A 113 -0.12 -13.02 5.09
CA TYR A 113 -1.49 -12.86 4.60
C TYR A 113 -2.53 -12.74 5.72
N PRO A 114 -2.69 -13.70 6.65
CA PRO A 114 -3.71 -13.58 7.69
C PRO A 114 -3.29 -12.70 8.87
N ALA A 115 -1.99 -12.57 9.13
CA ALA A 115 -1.48 -12.11 10.41
C ALA A 115 -1.29 -10.58 10.49
N VAL A 116 -0.88 -9.92 9.40
CA VAL A 116 -0.56 -8.48 9.42
C VAL A 116 -1.47 -7.61 8.53
N PHE A 117 -2.37 -8.20 7.76
CA PHE A 117 -3.24 -7.43 6.87
C PHE A 117 -4.23 -6.54 7.60
N PRO A 118 -4.82 -6.89 8.76
CA PRO A 118 -5.62 -5.95 9.52
C PRO A 118 -4.85 -4.67 9.88
N ASP A 119 -3.60 -4.78 10.33
CA ASP A 119 -2.74 -3.63 10.61
C ASP A 119 -2.43 -2.83 9.33
N ALA A 120 -2.22 -3.52 8.21
CA ALA A 120 -1.96 -2.87 6.93
C ALA A 120 -3.16 -2.03 6.47
N VAL A 121 -4.37 -2.55 6.59
CA VAL A 121 -5.62 -1.83 6.28
C VAL A 121 -5.77 -0.57 7.13
N GLU A 122 -5.50 -0.67 8.44
CA GLU A 122 -5.54 0.49 9.35
C GLU A 122 -4.46 1.54 9.00
N ARG A 123 -3.28 1.13 8.56
CA ARG A 123 -2.22 2.06 8.12
C ARG A 123 -2.59 2.79 6.82
N ILE A 124 -3.21 2.11 5.86
CA ILE A 124 -3.72 2.75 4.63
C ILE A 124 -4.79 3.79 4.99
N ARG A 125 -5.74 3.44 5.88
CA ARG A 125 -6.75 4.38 6.38
C ARG A 125 -6.12 5.58 7.10
N ALA A 126 -5.12 5.36 7.94
CA ALA A 126 -4.43 6.42 8.66
C ALA A 126 -3.65 7.34 7.72
N GLY A 127 -2.96 6.78 6.72
CA GLY A 127 -2.25 7.56 5.70
C GLY A 127 -3.19 8.44 4.87
N ALA A 128 -4.35 7.90 4.46
CA ALA A 128 -5.37 8.67 3.75
C ALA A 128 -5.93 9.82 4.62
N ARG A 129 -6.22 9.57 5.89
CA ARG A 129 -6.66 10.63 6.84
C ARG A 129 -5.58 11.68 7.04
N TRP A 130 -4.31 11.27 7.16
CA TRP A 130 -3.19 12.20 7.30
C TRP A 130 -3.08 13.14 6.10
N LEU A 131 -3.18 12.61 4.88
CA LEU A 131 -3.20 13.42 3.65
C LEU A 131 -4.43 14.34 3.56
N ALA A 132 -5.60 13.89 4.02
CA ALA A 132 -6.79 14.71 4.06
C ALA A 132 -6.62 15.93 4.99
N VAL A 133 -5.97 15.77 6.15
CA VAL A 133 -5.62 16.90 7.05
C VAL A 133 -4.64 17.86 6.38
N LYS A 134 -3.80 17.38 5.45
CA LYS A 134 -2.91 18.24 4.63
C LYS A 134 -3.60 18.88 3.42
N GLY A 135 -4.92 18.75 3.30
CA GLY A 135 -5.71 19.31 2.20
C GLY A 135 -5.89 18.38 1.00
N HIS A 136 -5.44 17.13 1.07
CA HIS A 136 -5.54 16.15 0.00
C HIS A 136 -6.61 15.10 0.32
N ALA A 137 -7.90 15.47 0.19
CA ALA A 137 -9.03 14.61 0.56
C ALA A 137 -9.17 13.34 -0.29
N ARG A 138 -8.70 13.35 -1.53
CA ARG A 138 -8.80 12.23 -2.48
C ARG A 138 -7.45 11.93 -3.15
N PRO A 139 -6.45 11.42 -2.41
CA PRO A 139 -5.17 11.05 -3.00
C PRO A 139 -5.30 9.86 -3.96
N VAL A 140 -4.28 9.61 -4.76
CA VAL A 140 -4.10 8.32 -5.45
C VAL A 140 -3.51 7.32 -4.46
N LEU A 141 -4.01 6.08 -4.45
CA LEU A 141 -3.34 4.97 -3.78
C LEU A 141 -2.37 4.32 -4.78
N LEU A 142 -1.10 4.18 -4.41
CA LEU A 142 -0.08 3.48 -5.19
C LEU A 142 0.52 2.38 -4.34
N SER A 143 0.54 1.16 -4.84
CA SER A 143 1.00 0.01 -4.08
C SER A 143 1.84 -0.95 -4.93
N HIS A 144 2.80 -1.64 -4.30
CA HIS A 144 3.70 -2.58 -4.97
C HIS A 144 3.75 -3.93 -4.24
N SER A 145 3.70 -5.02 -5.02
CA SER A 145 3.93 -6.39 -4.53
C SER A 145 2.98 -6.77 -3.38
N MET A 146 3.48 -7.16 -2.21
CA MET A 146 2.68 -7.41 -1.00
C MET A 146 1.83 -6.18 -0.60
N GLY A 147 2.32 -4.96 -0.84
CA GLY A 147 1.53 -3.74 -0.65
C GLY A 147 0.29 -3.69 -1.54
N SER A 148 0.37 -4.24 -2.76
CA SER A 148 -0.80 -4.38 -3.65
C SER A 148 -1.82 -5.39 -3.11
N TRP A 149 -1.37 -6.47 -2.46
CA TRP A 149 -2.25 -7.37 -1.73
C TRP A 149 -2.93 -6.70 -0.54
N MET A 150 -2.17 -5.96 0.26
CA MET A 150 -2.70 -5.19 1.40
C MET A 150 -3.74 -4.17 0.93
N SER A 151 -3.48 -3.49 -0.19
CA SER A 151 -4.44 -2.56 -0.81
C SER A 151 -5.67 -3.26 -1.36
N ASN A 152 -5.52 -4.46 -1.93
CA ASN A 152 -6.66 -5.27 -2.39
C ASN A 152 -7.58 -5.64 -1.22
N VAL A 153 -7.02 -6.11 -0.09
CA VAL A 153 -7.79 -6.40 1.13
C VAL A 153 -8.43 -5.12 1.71
N TYR A 154 -7.71 -3.99 1.69
CA TYR A 154 -8.29 -2.71 2.07
C TYR A 154 -9.59 -2.40 1.29
N TYR A 155 -9.62 -2.62 -0.03
CA TYR A 155 -10.83 -2.45 -0.83
C TYR A 155 -11.91 -3.51 -0.56
N GLU A 156 -11.53 -4.73 -0.19
CA GLU A 156 -12.49 -5.76 0.24
C GLU A 156 -13.28 -5.34 1.48
N GLU A 157 -12.61 -4.63 2.41
CA GLU A 157 -13.17 -4.21 3.69
C GLU A 157 -13.72 -2.78 3.69
N THR A 158 -13.51 -2.01 2.61
CA THR A 158 -13.85 -0.58 2.57
C THR A 158 -14.74 -0.26 1.37
N ALA A 159 -16.03 -0.03 1.63
CA ALA A 159 -17.00 0.28 0.58
C ALA A 159 -16.79 1.67 -0.05
N GLU A 160 -16.35 2.65 0.73
CA GLU A 160 -16.12 4.03 0.32
C GLU A 160 -14.69 4.46 0.60
N ALA A 161 -13.77 4.06 -0.27
CA ALA A 161 -12.37 4.42 -0.17
C ALA A 161 -12.15 5.88 -0.63
N PRO A 162 -11.42 6.71 0.16
CA PRO A 162 -11.23 8.13 -0.16
C PRO A 162 -10.11 8.35 -1.18
N PHE A 163 -10.03 7.50 -2.19
CA PHE A 163 -9.02 7.61 -3.25
C PHE A 163 -9.64 8.10 -4.56
N SER A 164 -8.84 8.76 -5.39
CA SER A 164 -9.22 9.20 -6.74
C SER A 164 -8.89 8.16 -7.81
N ALA A 165 -7.88 7.33 -7.56
CA ALA A 165 -7.44 6.22 -8.40
C ALA A 165 -6.62 5.22 -7.58
N TRP A 166 -6.42 4.02 -8.14
CA TRP A 166 -5.50 3.03 -7.57
C TRP A 166 -4.47 2.59 -8.61
N VAL A 167 -3.19 2.74 -8.31
CA VAL A 167 -2.07 2.16 -9.06
C VAL A 167 -1.61 0.90 -8.35
N CYS A 168 -1.85 -0.25 -8.98
CA CYS A 168 -1.56 -1.58 -8.46
C CYS A 168 -0.39 -2.18 -9.23
N MET A 169 0.75 -2.37 -8.57
CA MET A 169 1.97 -2.82 -9.21
C MET A 169 2.36 -4.23 -8.75
N GLY A 170 2.61 -5.14 -9.68
CA GLY A 170 3.15 -6.48 -9.40
C GLY A 170 2.25 -7.35 -8.51
N LEU A 171 0.94 -7.31 -8.68
CA LEU A 171 -0.02 -8.14 -7.93
C LEU A 171 0.03 -9.60 -8.39
N THR A 172 0.28 -10.52 -7.44
CA THR A 172 0.28 -11.97 -7.69
C THR A 172 -1.13 -12.55 -7.61
N GLY A 173 -1.86 -12.62 -8.63
CA GLY A 173 -3.23 -13.15 -8.61
C GLY A 173 -4.25 -12.15 -9.13
N GLY A 174 -5.52 -12.43 -8.87
CA GLY A 174 -6.64 -11.58 -9.28
C GLY A 174 -7.01 -10.54 -8.23
N PHE A 175 -7.90 -9.65 -8.62
CA PHE A 175 -8.48 -8.68 -7.71
C PHE A 175 -9.67 -9.28 -6.94
N GLY A 176 -9.60 -9.36 -5.62
CA GLY A 176 -10.69 -9.80 -4.75
C GLY A 176 -11.66 -8.66 -4.38
N GLY A 177 -11.11 -7.48 -4.06
CA GLY A 177 -11.87 -6.33 -3.57
C GLY A 177 -12.59 -5.47 -4.63
N MET A 178 -12.58 -5.85 -5.90
CA MET A 178 -13.01 -4.98 -7.00
C MET A 178 -14.49 -4.58 -6.97
N ARG A 179 -15.35 -5.35 -6.32
CA ARG A 179 -16.75 -4.97 -6.12
C ARG A 179 -16.94 -3.65 -5.37
N ASN A 180 -15.98 -3.27 -4.54
CA ASN A 180 -15.97 -2.03 -3.77
C ASN A 180 -15.15 -0.91 -4.43
N VAL A 181 -14.38 -1.23 -5.49
CA VAL A 181 -13.59 -0.23 -6.19
C VAL A 181 -14.50 0.61 -7.09
N ARG A 182 -14.53 1.91 -6.84
CA ARG A 182 -15.35 2.90 -7.58
C ARG A 182 -14.48 3.91 -8.32
N VAL A 183 -13.19 3.65 -8.41
CA VAL A 183 -12.21 4.55 -9.03
C VAL A 183 -11.43 3.82 -10.11
N PRO A 184 -10.87 4.53 -11.10
CA PRO A 184 -10.00 3.92 -12.09
C PRO A 184 -8.82 3.19 -11.45
N VAL A 185 -8.45 2.05 -12.01
CA VAL A 185 -7.30 1.25 -11.56
C VAL A 185 -6.30 1.12 -12.70
N LEU A 186 -5.02 1.38 -12.41
CA LEU A 186 -3.90 1.03 -13.27
C LEU A 186 -3.22 -0.23 -12.73
N ASP A 187 -3.35 -1.36 -13.43
CA ASP A 187 -2.58 -2.57 -13.14
C ASP A 187 -1.27 -2.51 -13.94
N VAL A 188 -0.14 -2.45 -13.21
CA VAL A 188 1.19 -2.38 -13.83
C VAL A 188 2.00 -3.59 -13.45
N PHE A 189 2.69 -4.19 -14.41
CA PHE A 189 3.61 -5.29 -14.16
C PHE A 189 4.74 -5.31 -15.18
N GLY A 190 5.86 -5.92 -14.80
CA GLY A 190 7.00 -6.09 -15.68
C GLY A 190 6.78 -7.20 -16.71
N GLU A 191 7.39 -7.09 -17.87
CA GLU A 191 7.39 -8.17 -18.86
C GLU A 191 8.11 -9.42 -18.33
N GLU A 192 9.12 -9.22 -17.47
CA GLU A 192 9.91 -10.27 -16.79
C GLU A 192 9.52 -10.39 -15.30
N ASP A 193 8.27 -10.05 -14.95
CA ASP A 193 7.76 -10.11 -13.58
C ASP A 193 7.67 -11.56 -13.08
N LEU A 194 7.40 -11.73 -11.78
CA LEU A 194 7.22 -13.03 -11.16
C LEU A 194 6.16 -13.88 -11.88
N GLY A 195 6.43 -15.17 -12.03
CA GLY A 195 5.51 -16.09 -12.70
C GLY A 195 4.05 -16.02 -12.22
N PRO A 196 3.76 -15.91 -10.91
CA PRO A 196 2.39 -15.71 -10.44
C PRO A 196 1.73 -14.41 -10.91
N VAL A 197 2.49 -13.32 -11.05
CA VAL A 197 2.00 -12.03 -11.60
C VAL A 197 1.60 -12.20 -13.06
N LEU A 198 2.48 -12.79 -13.86
CA LEU A 198 2.28 -13.01 -15.29
C LEU A 198 1.11 -13.97 -15.56
N ARG A 199 1.02 -15.09 -14.83
CA ARG A 199 -0.08 -16.06 -15.01
C ARG A 199 -1.46 -15.48 -14.68
N ALA A 200 -1.55 -14.47 -13.82
CA ALA A 200 -2.82 -13.86 -13.43
C ALA A 200 -3.18 -12.59 -14.25
N GLU A 201 -2.31 -12.15 -15.15
CA GLU A 201 -2.48 -10.94 -15.98
C GLU A 201 -3.87 -10.90 -16.64
N TRP A 202 -4.29 -11.96 -17.29
CA TRP A 202 -5.56 -12.02 -18.02
C TRP A 202 -6.78 -11.88 -17.10
N ARG A 203 -6.73 -12.47 -15.89
CA ARG A 203 -7.81 -12.35 -14.90
C ARG A 203 -7.96 -10.92 -14.43
N ARG A 204 -6.83 -10.25 -14.16
CA ARG A 204 -6.85 -8.83 -13.77
C ARG A 204 -7.41 -7.96 -14.88
N ARG A 205 -6.99 -8.17 -16.12
CA ARG A 205 -7.51 -7.45 -17.30
C ARG A 205 -9.03 -7.60 -17.45
N MET A 206 -9.55 -8.84 -17.32
CA MET A 206 -10.98 -9.08 -17.39
C MET A 206 -11.77 -8.29 -16.32
N THR A 207 -11.24 -8.23 -15.11
CA THR A 207 -11.85 -7.45 -14.04
C THR A 207 -11.78 -5.95 -14.32
N LEU A 208 -10.64 -5.45 -14.77
CA LEU A 208 -10.44 -4.02 -15.07
C LEU A 208 -11.37 -3.51 -16.18
N ASN A 209 -11.71 -4.36 -17.16
CA ASN A 209 -12.64 -4.00 -18.22
C ASN A 209 -14.05 -3.66 -17.70
N THR A 210 -14.37 -4.01 -16.47
CA THR A 210 -15.65 -3.67 -15.82
C THR A 210 -15.62 -2.32 -15.09
N ILE A 211 -14.45 -1.67 -14.99
CA ILE A 211 -14.27 -0.42 -14.24
C ILE A 211 -13.82 0.68 -15.20
N ALA A 212 -14.67 1.67 -15.39
CA ALA A 212 -14.41 2.78 -16.30
C ALA A 212 -13.09 3.50 -16.01
N GLY A 213 -12.32 3.81 -17.05
CA GLY A 213 -11.05 4.49 -16.95
C GLY A 213 -9.87 3.63 -16.47
N SER A 214 -10.12 2.35 -16.15
CA SER A 214 -9.04 1.42 -15.76
C SER A 214 -8.21 0.98 -16.95
N LYS A 215 -6.92 0.72 -16.71
CA LYS A 215 -5.95 0.29 -17.71
C LYS A 215 -5.04 -0.80 -17.16
N GLN A 216 -4.47 -1.58 -18.06
CA GLN A 216 -3.38 -2.51 -17.75
C GLN A 216 -2.16 -2.14 -18.59
N VAL A 217 -0.99 -2.06 -17.95
CA VAL A 217 0.29 -1.71 -18.60
C VAL A 217 1.33 -2.76 -18.26
N LYS A 218 1.96 -3.31 -19.29
CA LYS A 218 3.14 -4.15 -19.20
C LYS A 218 4.37 -3.32 -19.55
N VAL A 219 5.32 -3.22 -18.62
CA VAL A 219 6.56 -2.47 -18.82
C VAL A 219 7.59 -3.39 -19.48
N ALA A 220 8.01 -3.06 -20.69
CA ALA A 220 8.93 -3.88 -21.48
C ALA A 220 10.31 -4.03 -20.80
N GLY A 221 10.80 -5.26 -20.70
CA GLY A 221 12.08 -5.62 -20.09
C GLY A 221 12.19 -5.29 -18.59
N ALA A 222 11.09 -5.03 -17.92
CA ALA A 222 11.09 -4.81 -16.47
C ALA A 222 10.89 -6.12 -15.70
N ASP A 223 11.65 -6.27 -14.61
CA ASP A 223 11.44 -7.30 -13.60
C ASP A 223 10.38 -6.87 -12.58
N HIS A 224 10.20 -7.66 -11.53
CA HIS A 224 9.26 -7.35 -10.43
C HIS A 224 9.60 -6.06 -9.67
N ASN A 225 10.86 -5.68 -9.62
CA ASN A 225 11.36 -4.51 -8.90
C ASN A 225 11.52 -3.28 -9.80
N TYR A 226 11.28 -3.42 -11.10
CA TYR A 226 11.44 -2.38 -12.13
C TYR A 226 12.85 -1.77 -12.17
N ALA A 227 13.88 -2.56 -11.87
CA ALA A 227 15.27 -2.10 -11.84
C ALA A 227 15.69 -1.53 -13.20
N GLY A 228 16.13 -0.26 -13.24
CA GLY A 228 16.51 0.46 -14.46
C GLY A 228 15.34 0.86 -15.37
N LYS A 229 14.09 0.70 -14.90
CA LYS A 229 12.85 1.08 -15.61
C LYS A 229 11.99 2.07 -14.83
N GLU A 230 12.56 2.68 -13.79
CA GLU A 230 11.83 3.56 -12.87
C GLU A 230 11.28 4.80 -13.60
N LYS A 231 11.99 5.31 -14.61
CA LYS A 231 11.56 6.48 -15.39
C LYS A 231 10.36 6.17 -16.28
N GLU A 232 10.41 5.05 -17.00
CA GLU A 232 9.31 4.59 -17.85
C GLU A 232 8.07 4.29 -17.01
N LEU A 233 8.27 3.65 -15.86
CA LEU A 233 7.20 3.36 -14.90
C LEU A 233 6.57 4.65 -14.37
N ALA A 234 7.38 5.61 -13.91
CA ALA A 234 6.90 6.89 -13.40
C ALA A 234 6.13 7.69 -14.48
N ALA A 235 6.58 7.63 -15.73
CA ALA A 235 5.89 8.27 -16.84
C ALA A 235 4.51 7.64 -17.10
N ALA A 236 4.40 6.30 -17.12
CA ALA A 236 3.14 5.59 -17.28
C ALA A 236 2.15 5.89 -16.14
N ILE A 237 2.64 5.93 -14.90
CA ILE A 237 1.85 6.29 -13.72
C ILE A 237 1.37 7.73 -13.83
N ARG A 238 2.26 8.68 -14.15
CA ARG A 238 1.91 10.10 -14.33
C ARG A 238 0.83 10.27 -15.40
N GLU A 239 0.98 9.63 -16.55
CA GLU A 239 -0.02 9.69 -17.62
C GLU A 239 -1.40 9.24 -17.13
N PHE A 240 -1.46 8.18 -16.35
CA PHE A 240 -2.69 7.64 -15.81
C PHE A 240 -3.34 8.59 -14.78
N ILE A 241 -2.57 9.06 -13.79
CA ILE A 241 -3.11 9.89 -12.70
C ILE A 241 -3.38 11.33 -13.08
N ALA A 242 -2.79 11.82 -14.18
CA ALA A 242 -3.07 13.16 -14.72
C ALA A 242 -4.37 13.24 -15.54
N GLN A 243 -4.97 12.10 -15.88
CA GLN A 243 -6.25 12.09 -16.60
C GLN A 243 -7.37 12.59 -15.65
N PRO A 244 -8.27 13.45 -16.13
CA PRO A 244 -9.43 13.82 -15.34
C PRO A 244 -10.16 12.53 -14.95
N SER A 245 -10.40 12.32 -13.66
CA SER A 245 -11.30 11.25 -13.21
C SER A 245 -12.61 11.43 -13.96
N ALA A 246 -13.08 10.39 -14.65
CA ALA A 246 -14.41 10.46 -15.28
C ALA A 246 -15.40 10.94 -14.22
N PRO A 247 -16.26 11.93 -14.52
CA PRO A 247 -17.22 12.43 -13.56
C PRO A 247 -18.01 11.24 -13.06
N GLY A 248 -17.99 11.02 -11.75
CA GLY A 248 -18.62 9.88 -11.11
C GLY A 248 -20.04 9.69 -11.62
N ALA A 249 -20.40 8.47 -11.94
CA ALA A 249 -21.79 8.12 -12.18
C ALA A 249 -22.60 8.70 -11.02
N LYS A 250 -23.58 9.54 -11.35
CA LYS A 250 -24.47 10.19 -10.40
C LYS A 250 -24.99 9.16 -9.41
N GLN A 251 -24.90 9.52 -8.15
CA GLN A 251 -25.52 8.85 -7.01
C GLN A 251 -27.00 8.53 -7.29
#